data_48ce1aab37abb450343921a9a9ffcb30
#
_entry.id   48ce1aab37abb450343921a9a9ffcb30
#
_cell.length_a   1.000
_cell.length_b   1.000
_cell.length_c   1.000
_cell.angle_alpha   90.00
_cell.angle_beta   90.00
_cell.angle_gamma   90.00
#
_symmetry.space_group_name_H-M   'P 1'
#
loop_
_entity.id
_entity.type
_entity.pdbx_description
1 polymer ?
#
loop_
_entity_poly.entity_id
_entity_poly.type
_entity_poly.pdbx_seq_one_letter_code
_entity_poly.pdbx_strand_id
1 'polypeptide(L)'
;MFTINIFSRINFGGPLTPQYIMAIGETNSQEATEFLSTFLLCPHGLIVVLIVMATIATCYLAEKYKRQIVSMAERTHARLVICAASTVLFAFGCAHTPSTYHLYQIKSMIQMDGWGEKYLLGMAMSQDLYSNFMYSTYMPTVAGKQMRESINISLSDNSCKTEANDSLNIVLVIGESYIKAHSPLYGYYLNTTPIMKEERQKGDLFVFNNINTPYNTTSPTLRNFFSCNCMGLEEDWGDNVFMPILFKRSGYDVYFWDNQNIQQANTWDFTLNSYLHNDKLASASYTAENAQPYQYDGDLINDFFEKRYSLNKNTLSIIHLWGQHVNAELRYPHTAKFNHFTADSVKVKHQWLTKEMRKKIAHYDNATYYSDACMGKIFNHYRNANAVIVYLSDHGEEIYDWRPSMGRKIDPMGKNVVKYQFDIPFVVWCSDKYKAKHPEIVKTIRAAVNKPMSSDITCNMLFHLAGLKTKNYRQSLDILSNDYKCPKRILNDKYDYNKIGHK
;
A
#
# COMPACT_ATOMS: atom_id res chain seq x y z
N MET A 1 -25.48 -1.34 -1.13
CA MET A 1 -24.85 -1.34 0.20
C MET A 1 -24.66 -2.75 0.77
N PHE A 2 -25.74 -3.50 1.06
CA PHE A 2 -25.67 -4.86 1.62
C PHE A 2 -24.83 -5.82 0.75
N THR A 3 -25.05 -5.85 -0.55
CA THR A 3 -24.33 -6.70 -1.52
C THR A 3 -22.82 -6.39 -1.56
N ILE A 4 -22.46 -5.12 -1.54
CA ILE A 4 -21.05 -4.68 -1.54
C ILE A 4 -20.35 -5.15 -0.25
N ASN A 5 -21.04 -5.05 0.90
CA ASN A 5 -20.48 -5.53 2.16
C ASN A 5 -20.36 -7.06 2.22
N ILE A 6 -21.33 -7.82 1.66
CA ILE A 6 -21.22 -9.28 1.54
C ILE A 6 -20.01 -9.63 0.66
N PHE A 7 -19.87 -8.99 -0.50
CA PHE A 7 -18.73 -9.20 -1.40
C PHE A 7 -17.41 -8.93 -0.69
N SER A 8 -17.31 -7.81 0.02
CA SER A 8 -16.11 -7.43 0.78
C SER A 8 -15.79 -8.46 1.87
N ARG A 9 -16.78 -8.91 2.65
CA ARG A 9 -16.57 -9.92 3.70
C ARG A 9 -16.12 -11.27 3.15
N ILE A 10 -16.69 -11.71 2.03
CA ILE A 10 -16.34 -13.00 1.40
C ILE A 10 -14.91 -12.96 0.84
N ASN A 11 -14.58 -11.91 0.10
CA ASN A 11 -13.29 -11.84 -0.61
C ASN A 11 -12.15 -11.28 0.24
N PHE A 12 -12.43 -10.30 1.10
CA PHE A 12 -11.41 -9.56 1.86
C PHE A 12 -11.48 -9.78 3.38
N GLY A 13 -12.45 -10.57 3.86
CA GLY A 13 -12.58 -10.93 5.28
C GLY A 13 -13.14 -9.85 6.19
N GLY A 14 -13.49 -8.67 5.66
CA GLY A 14 -14.00 -7.53 6.42
C GLY A 14 -15.08 -6.75 5.70
N PRO A 15 -15.71 -5.77 6.37
CA PRO A 15 -16.66 -4.87 5.74
C PRO A 15 -15.98 -3.95 4.74
N LEU A 16 -16.77 -3.19 3.97
CA LEU A 16 -16.26 -2.12 3.11
C LEU A 16 -15.41 -1.14 3.94
N THR A 17 -14.28 -0.71 3.39
CA THR A 17 -13.40 0.28 4.01
C THR A 17 -13.14 1.45 3.06
N PRO A 18 -12.71 2.62 3.56
CA PRO A 18 -12.29 3.73 2.70
C PRO A 18 -11.22 3.33 1.69
N GLN A 19 -10.29 2.47 2.10
CA GLN A 19 -9.22 1.98 1.23
C GLN A 19 -9.75 1.24 0.00
N TYR A 20 -10.86 0.49 0.11
CA TYR A 20 -11.48 -0.16 -1.05
C TYR A 20 -12.14 0.83 -1.99
N ILE A 21 -12.77 1.89 -1.47
CA ILE A 21 -13.35 2.95 -2.31
C ILE A 21 -12.23 3.71 -3.03
N MET A 22 -11.15 4.02 -2.33
CA MET A 22 -10.00 4.68 -2.94
C MET A 22 -9.33 3.79 -4.00
N ALA A 23 -9.14 2.50 -3.71
CA ALA A 23 -8.61 1.54 -4.68
C ALA A 23 -9.45 1.44 -5.96
N ILE A 24 -10.79 1.50 -5.85
CA ILE A 24 -11.67 1.55 -7.04
C ILE A 24 -11.38 2.81 -7.88
N GLY A 25 -11.15 3.96 -7.23
CA GLY A 25 -10.80 5.22 -7.93
C GLY A 25 -9.40 5.21 -8.55
N GLU A 26 -8.51 4.35 -8.06
CA GLU A 26 -7.12 4.20 -8.52
C GLU A 26 -6.95 3.10 -9.58
N THR A 27 -7.92 2.19 -9.68
CA THR A 27 -7.88 1.02 -10.57
C THR A 27 -7.86 1.43 -12.04
N ASN A 28 -6.84 1.02 -12.77
CA ASN A 28 -6.77 1.16 -14.22
C ASN A 28 -7.51 0.02 -14.94
N SER A 29 -7.64 0.09 -16.26
CA SER A 29 -8.39 -0.90 -17.05
C SER A 29 -7.81 -2.32 -16.98
N GLN A 30 -6.49 -2.45 -16.87
CA GLN A 30 -5.82 -3.74 -16.73
C GLN A 30 -6.10 -4.34 -15.35
N GLU A 31 -5.90 -3.58 -14.29
CA GLU A 31 -6.21 -4.00 -12.91
C GLU A 31 -7.70 -4.33 -12.73
N ALA A 32 -8.60 -3.53 -13.34
CA ALA A 32 -10.03 -3.82 -13.32
C ALA A 32 -10.33 -5.19 -13.95
N THR A 33 -9.69 -5.52 -15.07
CA THR A 33 -9.84 -6.82 -15.73
C THR A 33 -9.28 -7.96 -14.87
N GLU A 34 -8.10 -7.76 -14.28
CA GLU A 34 -7.48 -8.71 -13.35
C GLU A 34 -8.35 -8.91 -12.09
N PHE A 35 -8.92 -7.84 -11.54
CA PHE A 35 -9.84 -7.90 -10.41
C PHE A 35 -11.12 -8.67 -10.73
N LEU A 36 -11.76 -8.37 -11.87
CA LEU A 36 -12.97 -9.05 -12.32
C LEU A 36 -12.73 -10.55 -12.49
N SER A 37 -11.63 -10.93 -13.13
CA SER A 37 -11.28 -12.34 -13.33
C SER A 37 -10.97 -13.07 -12.02
N THR A 38 -10.32 -12.41 -11.08
CA THR A 38 -9.88 -13.01 -9.83
C THR A 38 -11.00 -13.12 -8.79
N PHE A 39 -11.87 -12.10 -8.66
CA PHE A 39 -12.81 -11.98 -7.56
C PHE A 39 -14.29 -12.10 -7.96
N LEU A 40 -14.67 -11.78 -9.21
CA LEU A 40 -16.06 -11.87 -9.67
C LEU A 40 -16.33 -13.17 -10.43
N LEU A 41 -15.40 -13.61 -11.28
CA LEU A 41 -15.57 -14.84 -12.06
C LEU A 41 -15.12 -16.10 -11.30
N CYS A 42 -14.71 -15.98 -10.04
CA CYS A 42 -14.46 -17.10 -9.15
C CYS A 42 -15.77 -17.66 -8.55
N PRO A 43 -15.79 -18.89 -8.01
CA PRO A 43 -17.01 -19.48 -7.43
C PRO A 43 -17.68 -18.61 -6.36
N HIS A 44 -16.91 -17.93 -5.51
CA HIS A 44 -17.43 -17.04 -4.48
C HIS A 44 -18.02 -15.75 -5.08
N GLY A 45 -17.41 -15.20 -6.11
CA GLY A 45 -17.91 -14.03 -6.83
C GLY A 45 -19.24 -14.35 -7.54
N LEU A 46 -19.36 -15.53 -8.16
CA LEU A 46 -20.59 -15.98 -8.79
C LEU A 46 -21.76 -16.05 -7.81
N ILE A 47 -21.54 -16.44 -6.55
CA ILE A 47 -22.57 -16.42 -5.51
C ILE A 47 -23.09 -15.00 -5.30
N VAL A 48 -22.22 -14.02 -5.24
CA VAL A 48 -22.61 -12.60 -5.09
C VAL A 48 -23.43 -12.13 -6.30
N VAL A 49 -22.98 -12.46 -7.51
CA VAL A 49 -23.74 -12.15 -8.75
C VAL A 49 -25.13 -12.79 -8.72
N LEU A 50 -25.25 -14.05 -8.31
CA LEU A 50 -26.52 -14.73 -8.18
C LEU A 50 -27.45 -14.06 -7.15
N ILE A 51 -26.92 -13.60 -6.02
CA ILE A 51 -27.70 -12.85 -5.00
C ILE A 51 -28.22 -11.54 -5.60
N VAL A 52 -27.37 -10.80 -6.36
CA VAL A 52 -27.79 -9.56 -7.03
C VAL A 52 -28.90 -9.84 -8.03
N MET A 53 -28.71 -10.83 -8.90
CA MET A 53 -29.72 -11.21 -9.90
C MET A 53 -31.02 -11.66 -9.26
N ALA A 54 -30.96 -12.46 -8.19
CA ALA A 54 -32.15 -12.87 -7.44
C ALA A 54 -32.88 -11.66 -6.81
N THR A 55 -32.14 -10.70 -6.26
CA THR A 55 -32.70 -9.47 -5.70
C THR A 55 -33.39 -8.64 -6.78
N ILE A 56 -32.75 -8.42 -7.92
CA ILE A 56 -33.35 -7.70 -9.07
C ILE A 56 -34.60 -8.42 -9.57
N ALA A 57 -34.53 -9.75 -9.74
CA ALA A 57 -35.66 -10.54 -10.17
C ALA A 57 -36.82 -10.45 -9.17
N THR A 58 -36.54 -10.51 -7.87
CA THR A 58 -37.56 -10.37 -6.81
C THR A 58 -38.22 -8.99 -6.86
N CYS A 59 -37.45 -7.92 -6.98
CA CYS A 59 -37.97 -6.55 -7.12
C CYS A 59 -38.83 -6.42 -8.38
N TYR A 60 -38.36 -6.92 -9.52
CA TYR A 60 -39.11 -6.93 -10.78
C TYR A 60 -40.43 -7.70 -10.68
N LEU A 61 -40.39 -8.91 -10.10
CA LEU A 61 -41.61 -9.74 -9.90
C LEU A 61 -42.59 -9.07 -8.90
N ALA A 62 -42.05 -8.47 -7.84
CA ALA A 62 -42.86 -7.72 -6.89
C ALA A 62 -43.62 -6.56 -7.55
N GLU A 63 -42.91 -5.78 -8.40
CA GLU A 63 -43.55 -4.67 -9.13
C GLU A 63 -44.52 -5.17 -10.19
N LYS A 64 -44.16 -6.20 -10.97
CA LYS A 64 -45.02 -6.82 -11.98
C LYS A 64 -46.30 -7.37 -11.39
N TYR A 65 -46.25 -8.02 -10.27
CA TYR A 65 -47.40 -8.69 -9.60
C TYR A 65 -47.96 -7.85 -8.46
N LYS A 66 -47.60 -6.60 -8.32
CA LYS A 66 -48.01 -5.68 -7.25
C LYS A 66 -49.51 -5.69 -6.97
N ARG A 67 -50.32 -5.61 -8.03
CA ARG A 67 -51.79 -5.62 -7.87
C ARG A 67 -52.32 -6.95 -7.29
N GLN A 68 -51.75 -8.08 -7.69
CA GLN A 68 -52.11 -9.39 -7.17
C GLN A 68 -51.66 -9.56 -5.71
N ILE A 69 -50.43 -9.12 -5.39
CA ILE A 69 -49.89 -9.13 -4.03
C ILE A 69 -50.77 -8.27 -3.11
N VAL A 70 -51.16 -7.06 -3.56
CA VAL A 70 -52.01 -6.15 -2.80
C VAL A 70 -53.42 -6.80 -2.60
N SER A 71 -54.02 -7.40 -3.63
CA SER A 71 -55.33 -8.05 -3.50
C SER A 71 -55.28 -9.29 -2.58
N MET A 72 -54.18 -10.03 -2.58
CA MET A 72 -53.97 -11.10 -1.59
C MET A 72 -53.81 -10.56 -0.16
N ALA A 73 -53.09 -9.43 -0.03
CA ALA A 73 -52.90 -8.75 1.26
C ALA A 73 -54.20 -8.13 1.80
N GLU A 74 -55.22 -7.90 0.93
CA GLU A 74 -56.51 -7.38 1.34
C GLU A 74 -57.41 -8.37 2.07
N ARG A 75 -57.09 -9.65 2.03
CA ARG A 75 -57.78 -10.68 2.86
C ARG A 75 -57.47 -10.45 4.34
N THR A 76 -58.51 -10.49 5.19
CA THR A 76 -58.44 -10.10 6.62
C THR A 76 -57.30 -10.78 7.37
N HIS A 77 -57.11 -12.10 7.19
CA HIS A 77 -56.03 -12.85 7.86
C HIS A 77 -54.62 -12.49 7.30
N ALA A 78 -54.53 -12.26 5.99
CA ALA A 78 -53.24 -11.87 5.38
C ALA A 78 -52.81 -10.46 5.83
N ARG A 79 -53.75 -9.53 5.99
CA ARG A 79 -53.46 -8.19 6.55
C ARG A 79 -52.88 -8.29 7.96
N LEU A 80 -53.45 -9.06 8.84
CA LEU A 80 -52.98 -9.24 10.22
C LEU A 80 -51.56 -9.83 10.25
N VAL A 81 -51.28 -10.85 9.43
CA VAL A 81 -49.96 -11.47 9.33
C VAL A 81 -48.92 -10.48 8.77
N ILE A 82 -49.27 -9.76 7.71
CA ILE A 82 -48.39 -8.78 7.09
C ILE A 82 -48.11 -7.61 8.05
N CYS A 83 -49.15 -7.11 8.73
CA CYS A 83 -48.95 -6.05 9.73
C CYS A 83 -48.08 -6.53 10.91
N ALA A 84 -48.32 -7.73 11.43
CA ALA A 84 -47.51 -8.28 12.51
C ALA A 84 -46.04 -8.50 12.06
N ALA A 85 -45.81 -9.09 10.88
CA ALA A 85 -44.50 -9.31 10.34
C ALA A 85 -43.79 -7.96 10.06
N SER A 86 -44.48 -6.96 9.49
CA SER A 86 -43.95 -5.64 9.24
C SER A 86 -43.61 -4.91 10.57
N THR A 87 -44.44 -5.05 11.58
CA THR A 87 -44.17 -4.48 12.93
C THR A 87 -42.95 -5.11 13.57
N VAL A 88 -42.82 -6.45 13.48
CA VAL A 88 -41.64 -7.17 13.99
C VAL A 88 -40.37 -6.77 13.23
N LEU A 89 -40.43 -6.72 11.91
CA LEU A 89 -39.29 -6.26 11.06
C LEU A 89 -38.93 -4.81 11.35
N PHE A 90 -39.93 -3.93 11.53
CA PHE A 90 -39.72 -2.53 11.87
C PHE A 90 -39.10 -2.41 13.28
N ALA A 91 -39.62 -3.11 14.27
CA ALA A 91 -39.06 -3.12 15.62
C ALA A 91 -37.62 -3.67 15.64
N PHE A 92 -37.38 -4.76 14.90
CA PHE A 92 -36.04 -5.31 14.71
C PHE A 92 -35.12 -4.32 14.01
N GLY A 93 -35.59 -3.65 12.95
CA GLY A 93 -34.88 -2.59 12.26
C GLY A 93 -34.54 -1.44 13.21
N CYS A 94 -35.50 -0.95 14.00
CA CYS A 94 -35.27 0.10 14.98
C CYS A 94 -34.28 -0.29 16.09
N ALA A 95 -34.27 -1.54 16.49
CA ALA A 95 -33.33 -2.06 17.50
C ALA A 95 -31.90 -2.22 16.99
N HIS A 96 -31.73 -2.43 15.68
CA HIS A 96 -30.43 -2.72 15.05
C HIS A 96 -29.95 -1.63 14.11
N THR A 97 -30.74 -0.59 13.83
CA THR A 97 -30.32 0.55 13.05
C THR A 97 -29.67 1.58 13.99
N PRO A 98 -28.50 2.12 13.69
CA PRO A 98 -28.03 3.30 14.37
C PRO A 98 -29.11 4.36 14.24
N SER A 99 -29.48 4.96 15.33
CA SER A 99 -30.63 5.86 15.38
C SER A 99 -30.47 6.96 14.32
N THR A 100 -31.60 7.46 13.80
CA THR A 100 -31.65 8.65 12.95
C THR A 100 -30.89 9.84 13.57
N TYR A 101 -30.75 9.82 14.89
CA TYR A 101 -29.92 10.71 15.67
C TYR A 101 -28.43 10.57 15.34
N HIS A 102 -27.89 9.38 15.14
CA HIS A 102 -26.50 9.18 14.68
C HIS A 102 -26.29 9.71 13.26
N LEU A 103 -27.27 9.57 12.37
CA LEU A 103 -27.23 10.15 11.04
C LEU A 103 -27.20 11.67 11.06
N TYR A 104 -28.01 12.28 11.95
CA TYR A 104 -28.00 13.72 12.16
C TYR A 104 -26.66 14.18 12.76
N GLN A 105 -26.13 13.44 13.74
CA GLN A 105 -24.82 13.71 14.31
C GLN A 105 -23.71 13.57 13.27
N ILE A 106 -23.71 12.52 12.45
CA ILE A 106 -22.75 12.34 11.35
C ILE A 106 -22.80 13.55 10.40
N LYS A 107 -24.00 13.97 10.01
CA LYS A 107 -24.18 15.13 9.13
C LYS A 107 -23.71 16.44 9.75
N SER A 108 -23.96 16.65 11.03
CA SER A 108 -23.49 17.85 11.76
C SER A 108 -22.00 17.82 12.04
N MET A 109 -21.42 16.65 12.27
CA MET A 109 -19.98 16.46 12.54
C MET A 109 -19.13 16.56 11.29
N ILE A 110 -19.65 16.20 10.10
CA ILE A 110 -19.02 16.46 8.80
C ILE A 110 -18.77 17.97 8.59
N GLN A 111 -19.55 18.81 9.24
CA GLN A 111 -19.39 20.27 9.21
C GLN A 111 -18.44 20.81 10.29
N MET A 112 -17.98 19.98 11.23
CA MET A 112 -17.09 20.36 12.32
C MET A 112 -15.70 19.73 12.08
N ASP A 113 -14.71 20.56 11.80
CA ASP A 113 -13.34 20.15 11.51
C ASP A 113 -12.77 19.14 12.54
N GLY A 114 -12.31 17.99 12.07
CA GLY A 114 -11.49 17.01 12.77
C GLY A 114 -12.20 16.05 13.75
N TRP A 115 -13.26 16.47 14.44
CA TRP A 115 -14.00 15.63 15.39
C TRP A 115 -14.88 14.59 14.70
N GLY A 116 -15.44 14.93 13.56
CA GLY A 116 -16.34 14.07 12.80
C GLY A 116 -15.65 12.80 12.30
N GLU A 117 -14.38 12.90 11.92
CA GLU A 117 -13.60 11.80 11.36
C GLU A 117 -13.29 10.72 12.40
N LYS A 118 -12.83 11.10 13.59
CA LYS A 118 -12.57 10.16 14.70
C LYS A 118 -13.85 9.45 15.16
N TYR A 119 -14.96 10.19 15.17
CA TYR A 119 -16.27 9.63 15.54
C TYR A 119 -16.77 8.65 14.48
N LEU A 120 -16.72 9.01 13.19
CA LEU A 120 -17.12 8.15 12.09
C LEU A 120 -16.25 6.88 12.02
N LEU A 121 -14.95 7.02 12.28
CA LEU A 121 -14.03 5.88 12.38
C LEU A 121 -14.46 4.94 13.52
N GLY A 122 -14.77 5.48 14.69
CA GLY A 122 -15.26 4.70 15.84
C GLY A 122 -16.56 3.97 15.55
N MET A 123 -17.51 4.62 14.87
CA MET A 123 -18.78 4.03 14.46
C MET A 123 -18.60 2.96 13.36
N ALA A 124 -17.79 3.23 12.35
CA ALA A 124 -17.47 2.27 11.29
C ALA A 124 -16.81 1.00 11.83
N MET A 125 -15.98 1.13 12.86
CA MET A 125 -15.34 0.02 13.55
C MET A 125 -16.31 -0.82 14.39
N SER A 126 -17.52 -0.32 14.69
CA SER A 126 -18.57 -1.07 15.43
C SER A 126 -19.29 -2.13 14.59
N GLN A 127 -18.92 -2.33 13.33
CA GLN A 127 -19.56 -3.25 12.36
C GLN A 127 -20.97 -2.84 11.91
N ASP A 128 -21.40 -1.63 12.22
CA ASP A 128 -22.64 -1.10 11.68
C ASP A 128 -22.51 -0.82 10.19
N LEU A 129 -23.28 -1.55 9.38
CA LEU A 129 -23.23 -1.52 7.91
C LEU A 129 -23.47 -0.13 7.32
N TYR A 130 -24.32 0.66 7.94
CA TYR A 130 -24.70 1.96 7.44
C TYR A 130 -23.61 2.99 7.73
N SER A 131 -23.17 3.08 8.98
CA SER A 131 -22.08 3.99 9.38
C SER A 131 -20.79 3.66 8.65
N ASN A 132 -20.53 2.38 8.45
CA ASN A 132 -19.38 1.91 7.68
C ASN A 132 -19.45 2.37 6.22
N PHE A 133 -20.61 2.25 5.57
CA PHE A 133 -20.80 2.72 4.20
C PHE A 133 -20.64 4.24 4.09
N MET A 134 -21.26 4.99 5.01
CA MET A 134 -21.14 6.46 5.04
C MET A 134 -19.71 6.91 5.27
N TYR A 135 -19.02 6.30 6.23
CA TYR A 135 -17.60 6.56 6.47
C TYR A 135 -16.75 6.27 5.24
N SER A 136 -16.92 5.08 4.65
CA SER A 136 -16.11 4.66 3.50
C SER A 136 -16.30 5.54 2.27
N THR A 137 -17.50 6.06 2.05
CA THR A 137 -17.80 6.96 0.91
C THR A 137 -17.42 8.43 1.18
N TYR A 138 -17.31 8.82 2.45
CA TYR A 138 -16.92 10.17 2.83
C TYR A 138 -15.40 10.39 2.88
N MET A 139 -14.63 9.40 3.30
CA MET A 139 -13.19 9.52 3.49
C MET A 139 -12.39 9.90 2.25
N PRO A 140 -12.78 9.54 1.01
CA PRO A 140 -12.15 10.09 -0.19
C PRO A 140 -12.19 11.62 -0.27
N THR A 141 -13.27 12.24 0.20
CA THR A 141 -13.38 13.72 0.25
C THR A 141 -12.37 14.32 1.23
N VAL A 142 -12.19 13.67 2.40
CA VAL A 142 -11.18 14.05 3.39
C VAL A 142 -9.78 13.92 2.80
N ALA A 143 -9.49 12.77 2.17
CA ALA A 143 -8.20 12.54 1.51
C ALA A 143 -7.89 13.59 0.43
N GLY A 144 -8.88 14.01 -0.36
CA GLY A 144 -8.73 15.09 -1.33
C GLY A 144 -8.44 16.46 -0.69
N LYS A 145 -9.05 16.76 0.48
CA LYS A 145 -8.74 17.96 1.25
C LYS A 145 -7.30 17.93 1.76
N GLN A 146 -6.92 16.85 2.44
CA GLN A 146 -5.58 16.62 2.96
C GLN A 146 -4.50 16.72 1.86
N MET A 147 -4.79 16.17 0.67
CA MET A 147 -3.89 16.28 -0.47
C MET A 147 -3.67 17.72 -0.90
N ARG A 148 -4.74 18.52 -1.03
CA ARG A 148 -4.61 19.95 -1.39
C ARG A 148 -3.82 20.72 -0.34
N GLU A 149 -4.00 20.44 0.94
CA GLU A 149 -3.25 21.04 2.04
C GLU A 149 -1.76 20.68 1.96
N SER A 150 -1.43 19.40 1.81
CA SER A 150 -0.03 18.95 1.64
C SER A 150 0.64 19.56 0.40
N ILE A 151 -0.08 19.67 -0.73
CA ILE A 151 0.44 20.34 -1.94
C ILE A 151 0.75 21.82 -1.65
N ASN A 152 -0.17 22.55 -1.02
CA ASN A 152 0.01 23.97 -0.72
C ASN A 152 1.19 24.20 0.24
N ILE A 153 1.31 23.39 1.30
CA ILE A 153 2.44 23.42 2.24
C ILE A 153 3.74 23.11 1.50
N SER A 154 3.75 22.09 0.65
CA SER A 154 4.92 21.70 -0.14
C SER A 154 5.38 22.80 -1.07
N LEU A 155 4.46 23.43 -1.80
CA LEU A 155 4.79 24.52 -2.73
C LEU A 155 5.27 25.80 -2.01
N SER A 156 4.90 26.01 -0.75
CA SER A 156 5.32 27.17 0.05
C SER A 156 6.58 26.94 0.89
N ASP A 157 7.03 25.68 1.09
CA ASP A 157 8.19 25.36 1.93
C ASP A 157 9.50 25.77 1.25
N ASN A 158 10.25 26.67 1.86
CA ASN A 158 11.58 27.13 1.42
C ASN A 158 12.67 26.84 2.46
N SER A 159 12.45 25.85 3.33
CA SER A 159 13.34 25.57 4.47
C SER A 159 14.61 24.80 4.10
N CYS A 160 14.71 24.31 2.84
CA CYS A 160 15.76 23.39 2.45
C CYS A 160 17.08 24.06 2.13
N LYS A 161 18.17 23.45 2.64
CA LYS A 161 19.55 23.74 2.25
C LYS A 161 20.31 22.42 2.18
N THR A 162 21.24 22.29 1.23
CA THR A 162 22.22 21.22 1.23
C THR A 162 23.62 21.77 1.43
N GLU A 163 24.44 21.03 2.15
CA GLU A 163 25.87 21.30 2.27
C GLU A 163 26.70 20.38 1.36
N ALA A 164 26.07 19.30 0.86
CA ALA A 164 26.75 18.29 0.08
C ALA A 164 26.76 18.64 -1.42
N ASN A 165 27.96 18.76 -1.99
CA ASN A 165 28.18 18.81 -3.44
C ASN A 165 29.25 17.78 -3.80
N ASP A 166 29.00 16.51 -3.53
CA ASP A 166 29.96 15.43 -3.71
C ASP A 166 29.53 14.40 -4.76
N SER A 167 28.59 14.76 -5.62
CA SER A 167 28.02 13.90 -6.67
C SER A 167 27.34 12.64 -6.07
N LEU A 168 26.58 12.82 -5.00
CA LEU A 168 25.89 11.76 -4.30
C LEU A 168 24.64 11.30 -5.07
N ASN A 169 24.56 10.01 -5.36
CA ASN A 169 23.39 9.39 -5.97
C ASN A 169 22.63 8.60 -4.90
N ILE A 170 21.45 9.08 -4.55
CA ILE A 170 20.50 8.37 -3.68
C ILE A 170 19.46 7.72 -4.57
N VAL A 171 19.30 6.42 -4.42
CA VAL A 171 18.28 5.66 -5.18
C VAL A 171 17.30 5.06 -4.18
N LEU A 172 16.05 5.42 -4.33
CA LEU A 172 14.92 4.86 -3.59
C LEU A 172 14.18 3.90 -4.51
N VAL A 173 14.23 2.61 -4.23
CA VAL A 173 13.46 1.60 -4.95
C VAL A 173 12.30 1.16 -4.08
N ILE A 174 11.09 1.38 -4.56
CA ILE A 174 9.85 0.95 -3.89
C ILE A 174 9.35 -0.29 -4.62
N GLY A 175 9.39 -1.43 -3.93
CA GLY A 175 8.78 -2.67 -4.37
C GLY A 175 7.30 -2.72 -3.97
N GLU A 176 6.56 -3.63 -4.55
CA GLU A 176 5.12 -3.81 -4.35
C GLU A 176 4.83 -5.23 -3.85
N SER A 177 4.03 -5.34 -2.78
CA SER A 177 3.50 -6.63 -2.27
C SER A 177 4.57 -7.68 -1.90
N TYR A 178 5.81 -7.27 -1.56
CA TYR A 178 6.89 -8.22 -1.28
C TYR A 178 6.84 -8.75 0.15
N ILE A 179 6.51 -10.02 0.29
CA ILE A 179 6.43 -10.73 1.57
C ILE A 179 7.85 -10.98 2.11
N LYS A 180 8.18 -10.38 3.24
CA LYS A 180 9.46 -10.58 3.92
C LYS A 180 9.76 -12.07 4.18
N ALA A 181 8.74 -12.85 4.54
CA ALA A 181 8.87 -14.28 4.79
C ALA A 181 9.19 -15.11 3.54
N HIS A 182 9.05 -14.56 2.32
CA HIS A 182 9.45 -15.17 1.05
C HIS A 182 10.83 -14.73 0.55
N SER A 183 11.61 -14.07 1.41
CA SER A 183 12.98 -13.68 1.10
C SER A 183 14.01 -14.55 1.83
N PRO A 184 14.99 -15.16 1.14
CA PRO A 184 16.09 -15.86 1.77
C PRO A 184 16.99 -14.97 2.63
N LEU A 185 16.94 -13.65 2.45
CA LEU A 185 17.61 -12.70 3.34
C LEU A 185 17.06 -12.76 4.77
N TYR A 186 15.82 -13.24 4.95
CA TYR A 186 15.12 -13.39 6.23
C TYR A 186 14.79 -14.86 6.55
N GLY A 187 15.41 -15.81 5.85
CA GLY A 187 15.34 -17.24 6.18
C GLY A 187 14.35 -18.06 5.35
N TYR A 188 13.83 -17.52 4.25
CA TYR A 188 13.05 -18.34 3.32
C TYR A 188 13.90 -19.45 2.69
N TYR A 189 13.31 -20.61 2.50
CA TYR A 189 14.02 -21.80 2.06
C TYR A 189 14.38 -21.83 0.57
N LEU A 190 13.64 -21.10 -0.29
CA LEU A 190 13.94 -20.94 -1.72
C LEU A 190 14.90 -19.75 -1.92
N ASN A 191 15.79 -19.89 -2.88
CA ASN A 191 16.75 -18.83 -3.22
C ASN A 191 16.12 -17.83 -4.19
N THR A 192 15.10 -17.10 -3.73
CA THR A 192 14.34 -16.14 -4.53
C THR A 192 15.08 -14.82 -4.76
N THR A 193 16.15 -14.52 -4.00
CA THR A 193 16.96 -13.31 -4.15
C THR A 193 18.46 -13.60 -4.13
N PRO A 194 18.98 -14.35 -5.13
CA PRO A 194 20.40 -14.74 -5.18
C PRO A 194 21.34 -13.54 -5.29
N ILE A 195 20.98 -12.49 -6.03
CA ILE A 195 21.83 -11.31 -6.25
C ILE A 195 21.94 -10.48 -4.98
N MET A 196 20.81 -10.18 -4.32
CA MET A 196 20.85 -9.47 -3.03
C MET A 196 21.61 -10.28 -1.97
N LYS A 197 21.51 -11.60 -1.99
CA LYS A 197 22.26 -12.48 -1.09
C LYS A 197 23.76 -12.39 -1.35
N GLU A 198 24.18 -12.35 -2.61
CA GLU A 198 25.58 -12.15 -2.99
C GLU A 198 26.10 -10.78 -2.56
N GLU A 199 25.36 -9.70 -2.80
CA GLU A 199 25.73 -8.35 -2.36
C GLU A 199 25.85 -8.26 -0.82
N ARG A 200 24.97 -8.96 -0.09
CA ARG A 200 25.10 -9.09 1.37
C ARG A 200 26.39 -9.80 1.79
N GLN A 201 26.76 -10.85 1.08
CA GLN A 201 28.01 -11.60 1.37
C GLN A 201 29.26 -10.75 1.08
N LYS A 202 29.23 -9.88 0.08
CA LYS A 202 30.27 -8.91 -0.21
C LYS A 202 30.37 -7.80 0.85
N GLY A 203 29.36 -7.63 1.69
CA GLY A 203 29.28 -6.57 2.68
C GLY A 203 28.78 -5.22 2.12
N ASP A 204 28.20 -5.25 0.93
CA ASP A 204 27.65 -4.08 0.24
C ASP A 204 26.19 -3.84 0.56
N LEU A 205 25.45 -4.90 0.94
CA LEU A 205 24.02 -4.86 1.27
C LEU A 205 23.79 -5.09 2.78
N PHE A 206 23.10 -4.14 3.40
CA PHE A 206 22.68 -4.16 4.80
C PHE A 206 21.20 -4.51 4.89
N VAL A 207 20.85 -5.58 5.61
CA VAL A 207 19.49 -6.11 5.74
C VAL A 207 18.89 -5.68 7.08
N PHE A 208 17.79 -4.92 7.04
CA PHE A 208 17.10 -4.46 8.24
C PHE A 208 16.07 -5.48 8.68
N ASN A 209 16.10 -5.90 9.94
CA ASN A 209 15.36 -7.04 10.44
C ASN A 209 14.00 -6.71 11.04
N ASN A 210 13.75 -5.47 11.46
CA ASN A 210 12.58 -5.10 12.25
C ASN A 210 11.83 -3.88 11.64
N ILE A 211 11.45 -4.02 10.39
CA ILE A 211 10.72 -2.99 9.64
C ILE A 211 9.32 -3.48 9.32
N ASN A 212 8.33 -2.65 9.58
CA ASN A 212 6.95 -2.84 9.14
C ASN A 212 6.45 -1.63 8.33
N THR A 213 5.40 -1.85 7.56
CA THR A 213 4.62 -0.79 6.93
C THR A 213 3.42 -0.41 7.82
N PRO A 214 2.91 0.85 7.77
CA PRO A 214 1.73 1.23 8.54
C PRO A 214 0.41 0.72 7.94
N TYR A 215 0.37 0.43 6.65
CA TYR A 215 -0.81 -0.10 5.97
C TYR A 215 -0.45 -1.32 5.12
N ASN A 216 -1.44 -2.16 4.89
CA ASN A 216 -1.34 -3.31 3.99
C ASN A 216 -1.86 -3.00 2.57
N THR A 217 -1.88 -1.74 2.18
CA THR A 217 -2.29 -1.24 0.86
C THR A 217 -1.39 -0.10 0.41
N THR A 218 -1.16 0.01 -0.89
CA THR A 218 -0.18 0.90 -1.51
C THR A 218 -0.46 2.38 -1.23
N SER A 219 -1.66 2.86 -1.55
CA SER A 219 -1.97 4.30 -1.52
C SER A 219 -1.82 4.95 -0.15
N PRO A 220 -2.39 4.44 0.95
CA PRO A 220 -2.18 5.07 2.25
C PRO A 220 -0.74 4.90 2.76
N THR A 221 -0.06 3.79 2.42
CA THR A 221 1.36 3.61 2.75
C THR A 221 2.21 4.69 2.09
N LEU A 222 2.10 4.85 0.76
CA LEU A 222 2.93 5.78 0.02
C LEU A 222 2.57 7.25 0.27
N ARG A 223 1.29 7.57 0.53
CA ARG A 223 0.92 8.94 0.95
C ARG A 223 1.65 9.34 2.23
N ASN A 224 1.61 8.51 3.26
CA ASN A 224 2.31 8.78 4.51
C ASN A 224 3.84 8.83 4.32
N PHE A 225 4.38 7.92 3.52
CA PHE A 225 5.79 7.89 3.18
C PHE A 225 6.24 9.18 2.47
N PHE A 226 5.58 9.56 1.38
CA PHE A 226 5.98 10.73 0.59
C PHE A 226 5.68 12.06 1.27
N SER A 227 4.70 12.12 2.16
CA SER A 227 4.44 13.32 2.97
C SER A 227 5.29 13.39 4.24
N CYS A 228 6.23 12.46 4.47
CA CYS A 228 7.02 12.40 5.70
C CYS A 228 6.17 12.33 6.98
N ASN A 229 4.95 11.83 6.88
CA ASN A 229 4.05 11.70 8.02
C ASN A 229 4.50 10.56 8.94
N CYS A 230 4.34 10.74 10.24
CA CYS A 230 4.59 9.73 11.24
C CYS A 230 3.28 9.30 11.91
N MET A 231 2.75 8.15 11.50
CA MET A 231 1.50 7.60 12.06
C MET A 231 1.51 7.47 13.58
N GLY A 232 2.68 7.21 14.16
CA GLY A 232 2.83 7.04 15.60
C GLY A 232 2.75 8.33 16.42
N LEU A 233 2.77 9.49 15.78
CA LEU A 233 2.66 10.81 16.43
C LEU A 233 1.27 11.45 16.30
N GLU A 234 0.31 10.71 15.77
CA GLU A 234 -1.07 11.17 15.56
C GLU A 234 -1.18 12.46 14.71
N GLU A 235 -0.25 12.65 13.78
CA GLU A 235 -0.23 13.74 12.82
C GLU A 235 -1.13 13.43 11.63
N ASP A 236 -1.59 14.48 10.94
CA ASP A 236 -2.27 14.36 9.66
C ASP A 236 -1.26 14.44 8.51
N TRP A 237 -1.32 13.52 7.55
CA TRP A 237 -0.42 13.54 6.40
C TRP A 237 -0.60 14.80 5.54
N GLY A 238 -1.79 15.40 5.54
CA GLY A 238 -2.09 16.65 4.86
C GLY A 238 -1.33 17.86 5.42
N ASP A 239 -0.90 17.82 6.68
CA ASP A 239 -0.13 18.87 7.34
C ASP A 239 1.37 18.80 7.06
N ASN A 240 1.80 17.86 6.23
CA ASN A 240 3.20 17.57 5.98
C ASN A 240 3.63 17.83 4.53
N VAL A 241 4.94 17.97 4.34
CA VAL A 241 5.57 18.32 3.07
C VAL A 241 5.84 17.09 2.21
N PHE A 242 5.63 17.18 0.92
CA PHE A 242 6.01 16.16 -0.07
C PHE A 242 7.54 16.04 -0.19
N MET A 243 8.09 14.90 0.21
CA MET A 243 9.52 14.66 0.35
C MET A 243 10.34 15.01 -0.92
N PRO A 244 9.96 14.63 -2.14
CA PRO A 244 10.77 14.90 -3.35
C PRO A 244 11.02 16.39 -3.60
N ILE A 245 10.08 17.29 -3.26
CA ILE A 245 10.27 18.74 -3.46
C ILE A 245 11.40 19.28 -2.58
N LEU A 246 11.64 18.70 -1.41
CA LEU A 246 12.73 19.11 -0.52
C LEU A 246 14.09 18.80 -1.14
N PHE A 247 14.22 17.62 -1.76
CA PHE A 247 15.42 17.26 -2.51
C PHE A 247 15.64 18.20 -3.70
N LYS A 248 14.60 18.46 -4.49
CA LYS A 248 14.68 19.36 -5.64
C LYS A 248 15.15 20.75 -5.25
N ARG A 249 14.58 21.31 -4.19
CA ARG A 249 14.95 22.64 -3.66
C ARG A 249 16.33 22.67 -3.02
N SER A 250 16.86 21.51 -2.64
CA SER A 250 18.23 21.37 -2.13
C SER A 250 19.26 21.19 -3.25
N GLY A 251 18.88 21.32 -4.53
CA GLY A 251 19.77 21.22 -5.67
C GLY A 251 20.01 19.80 -6.17
N TYR A 252 19.23 18.82 -5.75
CA TYR A 252 19.25 17.49 -6.32
C TYR A 252 18.48 17.47 -7.65
N ASP A 253 18.98 16.76 -8.65
CA ASP A 253 18.15 16.31 -9.75
C ASP A 253 17.29 15.15 -9.25
N VAL A 254 15.96 15.28 -9.36
CA VAL A 254 15.01 14.28 -8.88
C VAL A 254 14.34 13.59 -10.06
N TYR A 255 14.52 12.27 -10.14
CA TYR A 255 13.96 11.42 -11.18
C TYR A 255 12.92 10.51 -10.57
N PHE A 256 11.72 10.42 -11.18
CA PHE A 256 10.64 9.56 -10.72
C PHE A 256 10.19 8.63 -11.83
N TRP A 257 10.53 7.35 -11.74
CA TRP A 257 10.12 6.28 -12.64
C TRP A 257 9.13 5.37 -11.94
N ASP A 258 7.87 5.47 -12.36
CA ASP A 258 6.75 4.75 -11.73
C ASP A 258 6.12 3.78 -12.75
N ASN A 259 6.02 2.50 -12.37
CA ASN A 259 5.41 1.49 -13.21
C ASN A 259 3.92 1.28 -12.92
N GLN A 260 3.39 1.88 -11.86
CA GLN A 260 2.00 1.70 -11.43
C GLN A 260 1.16 2.95 -11.66
N ASN A 261 1.70 4.13 -11.35
CA ASN A 261 1.01 5.39 -11.43
C ASN A 261 1.67 6.27 -12.49
N ILE A 262 0.88 6.87 -13.33
CA ILE A 262 1.33 7.82 -14.35
C ILE A 262 0.33 8.96 -14.44
N GLN A 263 0.78 10.10 -14.95
CA GLN A 263 -0.12 11.21 -15.25
C GLN A 263 -1.24 10.76 -16.19
N GLN A 264 -2.47 10.76 -15.70
CA GLN A 264 -3.67 10.42 -16.46
C GLN A 264 -4.64 11.60 -16.43
N ALA A 265 -5.21 11.95 -17.59
CA ALA A 265 -6.36 12.84 -17.64
C ALA A 265 -7.55 12.17 -16.90
N ASN A 266 -8.23 12.89 -16.01
CA ASN A 266 -9.41 12.45 -15.26
C ASN A 266 -9.16 11.50 -14.08
N THR A 267 -8.09 11.67 -13.33
CA THR A 267 -7.95 11.02 -12.02
C THR A 267 -8.78 11.74 -10.96
N TRP A 268 -9.33 10.95 -10.02
CA TRP A 268 -10.02 11.52 -8.86
C TRP A 268 -9.02 12.24 -7.95
N ASP A 269 -9.37 13.41 -7.44
CA ASP A 269 -8.50 14.28 -6.63
C ASP A 269 -8.12 13.75 -5.23
N PHE A 270 -8.48 12.51 -4.94
CA PHE A 270 -8.13 11.81 -3.71
C PHE A 270 -7.19 10.60 -3.91
N THR A 271 -6.78 10.32 -5.15
CA THR A 271 -5.96 9.15 -5.47
C THR A 271 -4.47 9.42 -5.24
N LEU A 272 -3.70 8.35 -5.01
CA LEU A 272 -2.25 8.45 -4.93
C LEU A 272 -1.66 9.00 -6.23
N ASN A 273 -2.18 8.55 -7.38
CA ASN A 273 -1.79 9.03 -8.70
C ASN A 273 -1.95 10.55 -8.82
N SER A 274 -3.09 11.09 -8.38
CA SER A 274 -3.33 12.55 -8.36
C SER A 274 -2.40 13.31 -7.42
N TYR A 275 -1.87 12.66 -6.38
CA TYR A 275 -0.90 13.26 -5.48
C TYR A 275 0.51 13.26 -6.08
N LEU A 276 0.97 12.11 -6.54
CA LEU A 276 2.33 11.92 -7.06
C LEU A 276 2.56 12.70 -8.38
N HIS A 277 1.54 12.76 -9.23
CA HIS A 277 1.58 13.39 -10.55
C HIS A 277 0.72 14.66 -10.65
N ASN A 278 0.45 15.34 -9.53
CA ASN A 278 -0.19 16.66 -9.57
C ASN A 278 0.68 17.65 -10.35
N ASP A 279 0.15 18.29 -11.39
CA ASP A 279 0.92 19.16 -12.32
C ASP A 279 1.82 20.16 -11.61
N LYS A 280 1.33 20.86 -10.59
CA LYS A 280 2.10 21.88 -9.85
C LYS A 280 3.16 21.22 -8.96
N LEU A 281 2.79 20.16 -8.27
CA LEU A 281 3.68 19.45 -7.35
C LEU A 281 4.79 18.71 -8.13
N ALA A 282 4.43 17.98 -9.19
CA ALA A 282 5.34 17.25 -10.04
C ALA A 282 6.35 18.19 -10.72
N SER A 283 5.87 19.27 -11.34
CA SER A 283 6.75 20.29 -11.97
C SER A 283 7.72 20.94 -10.98
N ALA A 284 7.30 21.10 -9.71
CA ALA A 284 8.17 21.67 -8.67
C ALA A 284 9.12 20.65 -8.05
N SER A 285 8.83 19.34 -8.17
CA SER A 285 9.52 18.27 -7.46
C SER A 285 10.47 17.47 -8.37
N TYR A 286 10.08 17.21 -9.61
CA TYR A 286 10.80 16.29 -10.48
C TYR A 286 11.62 17.02 -11.56
N THR A 287 12.76 16.44 -11.89
CA THR A 287 13.56 16.82 -13.06
C THR A 287 13.03 16.11 -14.30
N ALA A 288 12.62 14.86 -14.13
CA ALA A 288 11.98 14.06 -15.17
C ALA A 288 11.20 12.89 -14.56
N GLU A 289 10.22 12.41 -15.35
CA GLU A 289 9.37 11.25 -15.07
C GLU A 289 9.29 10.37 -16.33
N ASN A 290 8.90 9.09 -16.18
CA ASN A 290 8.58 8.25 -17.33
C ASN A 290 7.22 8.65 -17.94
N ALA A 291 7.11 8.51 -19.26
CA ALA A 291 5.90 8.90 -20.00
C ALA A 291 4.79 7.83 -19.98
N GLN A 292 5.12 6.58 -19.66
CA GLN A 292 4.20 5.44 -19.71
C GLN A 292 4.65 4.33 -18.76
N PRO A 293 3.72 3.48 -18.26
CA PRO A 293 4.07 2.28 -17.56
C PRO A 293 4.59 1.22 -18.53
N TYR A 294 5.27 0.23 -18.01
CA TYR A 294 5.84 -0.90 -18.75
C TYR A 294 5.22 -2.21 -18.26
N GLN A 295 5.18 -3.21 -19.13
CA GLN A 295 4.68 -4.53 -18.77
C GLN A 295 5.53 -5.18 -17.67
N TYR A 296 6.84 -4.97 -17.71
CA TYR A 296 7.78 -5.54 -16.76
C TYR A 296 8.69 -4.46 -16.18
N ASP A 297 9.05 -4.60 -14.91
CA ASP A 297 9.94 -3.67 -14.21
C ASP A 297 11.33 -3.54 -14.86
N GLY A 298 11.80 -4.62 -15.50
CA GLY A 298 13.06 -4.58 -16.22
C GLY A 298 13.07 -3.63 -17.42
N ASP A 299 11.90 -3.36 -18.01
CA ASP A 299 11.76 -2.44 -19.16
C ASP A 299 11.70 -0.98 -18.63
N LEU A 300 11.00 -0.73 -17.51
CA LEU A 300 11.05 0.55 -16.81
C LEU A 300 12.49 0.94 -16.46
N ILE A 301 13.25 0.00 -15.87
CA ILE A 301 14.64 0.22 -15.47
C ILE A 301 15.54 0.46 -16.69
N ASN A 302 15.32 -0.25 -17.80
CA ASN A 302 16.06 -0.03 -19.03
C ASN A 302 15.77 1.35 -19.61
N ASP A 303 14.50 1.79 -19.66
CA ASP A 303 14.13 3.15 -20.09
C ASP A 303 14.85 4.20 -19.24
N PHE A 304 14.85 4.04 -17.90
CA PHE A 304 15.58 4.95 -17.02
C PHE A 304 17.08 5.03 -17.35
N PHE A 305 17.75 3.91 -17.60
CA PHE A 305 19.18 3.89 -17.92
C PHE A 305 19.47 4.42 -19.31
N GLU A 306 18.59 4.27 -20.28
CA GLU A 306 18.72 4.81 -21.64
C GLU A 306 18.70 6.34 -21.67
N LYS A 307 18.13 7.02 -20.66
CA LYS A 307 18.17 8.46 -20.53
C LYS A 307 19.59 8.99 -20.21
N ARG A 308 20.49 8.13 -19.73
CA ARG A 308 21.91 8.44 -19.45
C ARG A 308 22.10 9.68 -18.57
N TYR A 309 21.30 9.80 -17.53
CA TYR A 309 21.46 10.88 -16.57
C TYR A 309 22.84 10.87 -15.92
N SER A 310 23.37 12.08 -15.65
CA SER A 310 24.72 12.22 -15.11
C SER A 310 24.80 11.72 -13.67
N LEU A 311 25.67 10.75 -13.42
CA LEU A 311 26.01 10.27 -12.08
C LEU A 311 27.03 11.16 -11.35
N ASN A 312 27.49 12.25 -11.99
CA ASN A 312 28.42 13.21 -11.41
C ASN A 312 27.69 14.42 -10.81
N LYS A 313 26.45 14.27 -10.46
CA LYS A 313 25.61 15.27 -9.77
C LYS A 313 24.96 14.66 -8.55
N ASN A 314 24.43 15.50 -7.67
CA ASN A 314 23.54 15.03 -6.61
C ASN A 314 22.21 14.64 -7.23
N THR A 315 21.82 13.38 -7.07
CA THR A 315 20.55 12.86 -7.62
C THR A 315 19.74 12.11 -6.57
N LEU A 316 18.42 12.23 -6.64
CA LEU A 316 17.47 11.34 -6.03
C LEU A 316 16.71 10.62 -7.16
N SER A 317 16.95 9.33 -7.32
CA SER A 317 16.21 8.49 -8.27
C SER A 317 15.19 7.65 -7.53
N ILE A 318 13.91 7.85 -7.77
CA ILE A 318 12.80 7.09 -7.19
C ILE A 318 12.31 6.15 -8.28
N ILE A 319 12.35 4.85 -8.02
CA ILE A 319 11.92 3.80 -8.94
C ILE A 319 10.84 2.97 -8.24
N HIS A 320 9.60 3.10 -8.69
CA HIS A 320 8.44 2.39 -8.15
C HIS A 320 8.05 1.24 -9.08
N LEU A 321 8.12 0.03 -8.56
CA LEU A 321 8.01 -1.21 -9.32
C LEU A 321 6.60 -1.81 -9.23
N TRP A 322 6.21 -2.62 -10.22
CA TRP A 322 5.09 -3.55 -10.12
C TRP A 322 5.37 -4.68 -9.12
N GLY A 323 6.63 -5.02 -8.92
CA GLY A 323 7.07 -6.01 -7.94
C GLY A 323 6.31 -7.34 -8.03
N GLN A 324 5.67 -7.72 -6.93
CA GLN A 324 4.91 -8.96 -6.77
C GLN A 324 3.39 -8.72 -6.68
N HIS A 325 2.88 -7.60 -7.19
CA HIS A 325 1.45 -7.27 -7.20
C HIS A 325 0.58 -8.45 -7.65
N VAL A 326 -0.64 -8.53 -7.17
CA VAL A 326 -1.60 -9.61 -7.41
C VAL A 326 -1.66 -10.02 -8.88
N ASN A 327 -1.82 -11.32 -9.16
CA ASN A 327 -1.48 -12.02 -10.38
C ASN A 327 0.01 -11.98 -10.69
N ALA A 328 0.82 -12.38 -9.70
CA ALA A 328 2.27 -12.44 -9.80
C ALA A 328 2.78 -13.18 -11.06
N GLU A 329 1.96 -14.07 -11.65
CA GLU A 329 2.22 -14.70 -12.95
C GLU A 329 2.46 -13.66 -14.07
N LEU A 330 1.84 -12.50 -13.99
CA LEU A 330 1.96 -11.43 -15.00
C LEU A 330 3.13 -10.46 -14.72
N ARG A 331 3.84 -10.62 -13.61
CA ARG A 331 4.86 -9.67 -13.15
C ARG A 331 6.29 -10.03 -13.57
N TYR A 332 6.48 -11.09 -14.32
CA TYR A 332 7.79 -11.50 -14.84
C TYR A 332 7.67 -12.12 -16.24
N PRO A 333 8.72 -12.01 -17.09
CA PRO A 333 8.71 -12.61 -18.42
C PRO A 333 8.79 -14.14 -18.30
N HIS A 334 7.90 -14.86 -19.00
CA HIS A 334 7.82 -16.31 -19.01
C HIS A 334 8.93 -16.96 -19.86
N THR A 335 10.18 -16.69 -19.50
CA THR A 335 11.37 -17.30 -20.12
C THR A 335 11.87 -18.46 -19.25
N ALA A 336 12.70 -19.33 -19.82
CA ALA A 336 13.33 -20.43 -19.08
C ALA A 336 14.13 -19.91 -17.85
N LYS A 337 14.69 -18.72 -17.93
CA LYS A 337 15.42 -18.09 -16.84
C LYS A 337 14.52 -17.75 -15.64
N PHE A 338 13.32 -17.23 -15.88
CA PHE A 338 12.45 -16.70 -14.83
C PHE A 338 11.29 -17.63 -14.44
N ASN A 339 11.02 -18.68 -15.23
CA ASN A 339 10.19 -19.82 -14.80
C ASN A 339 11.04 -20.81 -13.97
N HIS A 340 11.68 -20.30 -12.92
CA HIS A 340 12.66 -21.01 -12.12
C HIS A 340 12.04 -21.96 -11.10
N PHE A 341 10.95 -21.52 -10.45
CA PHE A 341 10.23 -22.28 -9.44
C PHE A 341 8.93 -22.86 -10.02
N THR A 342 8.58 -24.07 -9.59
CA THR A 342 7.35 -24.77 -10.00
C THR A 342 6.53 -25.15 -8.76
N ALA A 343 5.32 -25.68 -8.96
CA ALA A 343 4.50 -26.18 -7.84
C ALA A 343 5.26 -27.21 -6.98
N ASP A 344 6.19 -27.97 -7.56
CA ASP A 344 6.99 -28.97 -6.85
C ASP A 344 8.12 -28.33 -6.00
N SER A 345 8.51 -27.11 -6.29
CA SER A 345 9.45 -26.33 -5.49
C SER A 345 8.87 -25.94 -4.12
N VAL A 346 7.53 -25.86 -4.02
CA VAL A 346 6.81 -25.44 -2.81
C VAL A 346 6.77 -26.55 -1.79
N LYS A 347 7.61 -26.46 -0.74
CA LYS A 347 7.76 -27.49 0.31
C LYS A 347 6.76 -27.35 1.47
N VAL A 348 5.98 -26.30 1.52
CA VAL A 348 4.99 -26.06 2.58
C VAL A 348 3.93 -27.17 2.55
N LYS A 349 3.68 -27.80 3.71
CA LYS A 349 2.77 -28.96 3.85
C LYS A 349 1.53 -28.59 4.65
N HIS A 350 0.63 -27.83 4.05
CA HIS A 350 -0.70 -27.63 4.61
C HIS A 350 -1.70 -28.55 3.87
N GLN A 351 -2.65 -29.16 4.63
CA GLN A 351 -3.62 -30.09 4.05
C GLN A 351 -4.54 -29.46 2.99
N TRP A 352 -4.76 -28.14 3.07
CA TRP A 352 -5.57 -27.39 2.09
C TRP A 352 -4.83 -27.00 0.82
N LEU A 353 -3.49 -27.09 0.76
CA LEU A 353 -2.73 -26.66 -0.41
C LEU A 353 -2.95 -27.60 -1.60
N THR A 354 -3.76 -27.14 -2.54
CA THR A 354 -3.94 -27.79 -3.85
C THR A 354 -2.73 -27.57 -4.76
N LYS A 355 -2.65 -28.31 -5.85
CA LYS A 355 -1.62 -28.12 -6.89
C LYS A 355 -1.69 -26.70 -7.49
N GLU A 356 -2.89 -26.18 -7.69
CA GLU A 356 -3.11 -24.84 -8.22
C GLU A 356 -2.63 -23.74 -7.26
N MET A 357 -2.89 -23.89 -5.96
CA MET A 357 -2.36 -22.97 -4.94
C MET A 357 -0.82 -22.98 -4.91
N ARG A 358 -0.20 -24.17 -5.02
CA ARG A 358 1.27 -24.28 -5.11
C ARG A 358 1.81 -23.60 -6.37
N LYS A 359 1.10 -23.69 -7.49
CA LYS A 359 1.46 -23.00 -8.73
C LYS A 359 1.45 -21.48 -8.51
N LYS A 360 0.44 -20.93 -7.84
CA LYS A 360 0.37 -19.50 -7.52
C LYS A 360 1.51 -19.05 -6.60
N ILE A 361 1.87 -19.84 -5.59
CA ILE A 361 3.05 -19.57 -4.76
C ILE A 361 4.32 -19.56 -5.62
N ALA A 362 4.48 -20.54 -6.52
CA ALA A 362 5.64 -20.60 -7.40
C ALA A 362 5.74 -19.38 -8.36
N HIS A 363 4.60 -18.89 -8.87
CA HIS A 363 4.58 -17.66 -9.67
C HIS A 363 5.02 -16.44 -8.85
N TYR A 364 4.58 -16.35 -7.59
CA TYR A 364 5.02 -15.31 -6.69
C TYR A 364 6.53 -15.36 -6.43
N ASP A 365 7.09 -16.55 -6.20
CA ASP A 365 8.52 -16.76 -6.01
C ASP A 365 9.32 -16.43 -7.27
N ASN A 366 8.77 -16.72 -8.47
CA ASN A 366 9.35 -16.34 -9.75
C ASN A 366 9.33 -14.83 -9.99
N ALA A 367 8.25 -14.14 -9.61
CA ALA A 367 8.19 -12.68 -9.65
C ALA A 367 9.23 -12.05 -8.70
N THR A 368 9.42 -12.64 -7.51
CA THR A 368 10.46 -12.23 -6.57
C THR A 368 11.87 -12.45 -7.16
N TYR A 369 12.10 -13.58 -7.81
CA TYR A 369 13.36 -13.87 -8.47
C TYR A 369 13.67 -12.90 -9.63
N TYR A 370 12.63 -12.51 -10.36
CA TYR A 370 12.76 -11.48 -11.40
C TYR A 370 13.04 -10.09 -10.83
N SER A 371 12.36 -9.71 -9.74
CA SER A 371 12.60 -8.46 -9.02
C SER A 371 14.04 -8.36 -8.50
N ASP A 372 14.63 -9.47 -8.00
CA ASP A 372 16.04 -9.54 -7.63
C ASP A 372 16.97 -9.28 -8.82
N ALA A 373 16.65 -9.82 -10.00
CA ALA A 373 17.39 -9.54 -11.22
C ALA A 373 17.30 -8.06 -11.64
N CYS A 374 16.15 -7.43 -11.43
CA CYS A 374 15.96 -5.99 -11.61
C CYS A 374 16.83 -5.18 -10.64
N MET A 375 16.88 -5.57 -9.36
CA MET A 375 17.78 -4.94 -8.39
C MET A 375 19.25 -5.11 -8.79
N GLY A 376 19.63 -6.27 -9.33
CA GLY A 376 20.98 -6.49 -9.84
C GLY A 376 21.38 -5.53 -10.97
N LYS A 377 20.45 -5.19 -11.88
CA LYS A 377 20.67 -4.16 -12.89
C LYS A 377 20.94 -2.79 -12.24
N ILE A 378 20.15 -2.42 -11.23
CA ILE A 378 20.28 -1.16 -10.51
C ILE A 378 21.64 -1.10 -9.78
N PHE A 379 22.00 -2.14 -9.02
CA PHE A 379 23.32 -2.20 -8.35
C PHE A 379 24.47 -2.03 -9.34
N ASN A 380 24.43 -2.72 -10.47
CA ASN A 380 25.47 -2.66 -11.50
C ASN A 380 25.56 -1.27 -12.13
N HIS A 381 24.44 -0.60 -12.38
CA HIS A 381 24.43 0.76 -12.92
C HIS A 381 25.15 1.76 -12.00
N TYR A 382 24.91 1.65 -10.70
CA TYR A 382 25.48 2.57 -9.71
C TYR A 382 26.79 2.10 -9.07
N ARG A 383 27.31 0.93 -9.43
CA ARG A 383 28.47 0.28 -8.77
C ARG A 383 29.69 1.17 -8.68
N ASN A 384 29.98 1.91 -9.75
CA ASN A 384 31.13 2.80 -9.84
C ASN A 384 30.82 4.27 -9.48
N ALA A 385 29.62 4.60 -9.11
CA ALA A 385 29.20 5.93 -8.67
C ALA A 385 29.34 6.07 -7.14
N ASN A 386 29.32 7.30 -6.64
CA ASN A 386 29.10 7.56 -5.22
C ASN A 386 27.60 7.38 -4.94
N ALA A 387 27.16 6.18 -4.54
CA ALA A 387 25.76 5.83 -4.51
C ALA A 387 25.35 5.02 -3.30
N VAL A 388 24.17 5.34 -2.77
CA VAL A 388 23.45 4.57 -1.77
C VAL A 388 22.03 4.25 -2.29
N ILE A 389 21.64 2.98 -2.19
CA ILE A 389 20.34 2.49 -2.66
C ILE A 389 19.56 2.00 -1.47
N VAL A 390 18.35 2.53 -1.28
CA VAL A 390 17.39 2.07 -0.29
C VAL A 390 16.28 1.34 -1.02
N TYR A 391 16.06 0.08 -0.69
CA TYR A 391 14.93 -0.71 -1.18
C TYR A 391 14.01 -1.05 -0.02
N LEU A 392 12.70 -0.87 -0.22
CA LEU A 392 11.64 -1.35 0.65
C LEU A 392 10.45 -1.79 -0.18
N SER A 393 9.65 -2.72 0.37
CA SER A 393 8.30 -2.94 -0.16
C SER A 393 7.32 -1.96 0.50
N ASP A 394 6.29 -1.57 -0.23
CA ASP A 394 5.20 -0.77 0.29
C ASP A 394 4.39 -1.53 1.35
N HIS A 395 4.07 -2.81 1.10
CA HIS A 395 3.45 -3.76 2.03
C HIS A 395 3.80 -5.21 1.65
N GLY A 396 3.31 -6.15 2.44
CA GLY A 396 3.36 -7.57 2.13
C GLY A 396 2.05 -8.07 1.50
N GLU A 397 1.92 -9.40 1.36
CA GLU A 397 0.78 -10.08 0.75
C GLU A 397 0.54 -11.44 1.42
N GLU A 398 -0.62 -12.06 1.30
CA GLU A 398 -0.85 -13.46 1.67
C GLU A 398 -1.00 -14.31 0.43
N ILE A 399 -0.26 -15.43 0.37
CA ILE A 399 -0.34 -16.39 -0.71
C ILE A 399 -0.39 -17.84 -0.17
N TYR A 400 -1.43 -18.13 0.61
CA TYR A 400 -1.66 -19.45 1.19
C TYR A 400 -0.62 -19.92 2.22
N ASP A 401 0.08 -19.00 2.90
CA ASP A 401 1.14 -19.34 3.84
C ASP A 401 0.66 -19.98 5.14
N TRP A 402 -0.49 -19.54 5.65
CA TRP A 402 -0.98 -19.95 6.96
C TRP A 402 -2.50 -20.22 7.00
N ARG A 403 -3.23 -19.83 5.97
CA ARG A 403 -4.66 -20.09 5.77
C ARG A 403 -4.95 -20.29 4.27
N PRO A 404 -6.09 -20.94 3.91
CA PRO A 404 -6.44 -21.17 2.50
C PRO A 404 -6.99 -19.90 1.83
N SER A 405 -6.19 -18.84 1.85
CA SER A 405 -6.56 -17.51 1.39
C SER A 405 -5.37 -16.86 0.71
N MET A 406 -5.65 -16.10 -0.34
CA MET A 406 -4.74 -15.19 -1.02
C MET A 406 -5.33 -13.78 -0.93
N GLY A 407 -4.47 -12.76 -0.94
CA GLY A 407 -4.89 -11.37 -0.81
C GLY A 407 -4.79 -10.84 0.63
N ARG A 408 -5.07 -9.56 0.80
CA ARG A 408 -4.85 -8.84 2.05
C ARG A 408 -6.09 -8.84 2.94
N LYS A 409 -6.33 -9.93 3.64
CA LYS A 409 -7.42 -10.07 4.62
C LYS A 409 -6.95 -9.69 6.01
N ILE A 410 -7.56 -8.69 6.60
CA ILE A 410 -7.20 -8.17 7.92
C ILE A 410 -7.76 -9.02 9.06
N ASP A 411 -8.93 -9.63 8.89
CA ASP A 411 -9.60 -10.35 9.95
C ASP A 411 -9.34 -11.87 9.91
N PRO A 412 -8.99 -12.48 11.03
CA PRO A 412 -8.69 -11.83 12.31
C PRO A 412 -7.30 -11.16 12.31
N MET A 413 -7.21 -9.92 12.80
CA MET A 413 -5.91 -9.26 13.00
C MET A 413 -5.10 -10.04 14.04
N GLY A 414 -3.91 -10.45 13.67
CA GLY A 414 -3.05 -11.25 14.52
C GLY A 414 -1.63 -11.39 13.97
N LYS A 415 -0.81 -12.17 14.68
CA LYS A 415 0.62 -12.34 14.39
C LYS A 415 0.91 -12.75 12.94
N ASN A 416 0.11 -13.65 12.37
CA ASN A 416 0.31 -14.07 10.98
C ASN A 416 -0.07 -12.98 9.98
N VAL A 417 -1.14 -12.23 10.22
CA VAL A 417 -1.50 -11.09 9.37
C VAL A 417 -0.37 -10.04 9.38
N VAL A 418 0.17 -9.74 10.56
CA VAL A 418 1.33 -8.83 10.67
C VAL A 418 2.52 -9.36 9.89
N LYS A 419 2.90 -10.62 10.12
CA LYS A 419 4.06 -11.27 9.50
C LYS A 419 4.02 -11.25 7.96
N TYR A 420 2.85 -11.46 7.37
CA TYR A 420 2.73 -11.60 5.91
C TYR A 420 2.31 -10.32 5.22
N GLN A 421 1.51 -9.45 5.85
CA GLN A 421 0.98 -8.27 5.20
C GLN A 421 1.68 -6.95 5.61
N PHE A 422 2.29 -6.90 6.80
CA PHE A 422 2.88 -5.66 7.33
C PHE A 422 4.40 -5.73 7.52
N ASP A 423 4.98 -6.88 7.83
CA ASP A 423 6.44 -7.04 7.87
C ASP A 423 7.00 -7.02 6.45
N ILE A 424 7.85 -6.06 6.16
CA ILE A 424 8.39 -5.84 4.82
C ILE A 424 9.91 -6.04 4.74
N PRO A 425 10.44 -6.46 3.59
CA PRO A 425 11.86 -6.36 3.31
C PRO A 425 12.30 -4.90 3.27
N PHE A 426 13.43 -4.62 3.89
CA PHE A 426 14.09 -3.33 3.85
C PHE A 426 15.60 -3.53 3.79
N VAL A 427 16.24 -3.03 2.75
CA VAL A 427 17.68 -3.17 2.58
C VAL A 427 18.32 -1.86 2.13
N VAL A 428 19.58 -1.67 2.52
CA VAL A 428 20.41 -0.55 2.07
C VAL A 428 21.65 -1.12 1.42
N TRP A 429 21.90 -0.72 0.18
CA TRP A 429 23.11 -1.07 -0.56
C TRP A 429 24.00 0.16 -0.70
N CYS A 430 25.32 -0.01 -0.55
CA CYS A 430 26.32 1.04 -0.66
C CYS A 430 27.40 0.64 -1.65
N SER A 431 27.66 1.51 -2.65
CA SER A 431 28.80 1.33 -3.54
C SER A 431 30.14 1.46 -2.80
N ASP A 432 31.22 0.94 -3.39
CA ASP A 432 32.56 1.07 -2.81
C ASP A 432 32.98 2.54 -2.66
N LYS A 433 32.65 3.37 -3.64
CA LYS A 433 32.89 4.81 -3.57
C LYS A 433 32.14 5.48 -2.42
N TYR A 434 30.87 5.09 -2.21
CA TYR A 434 30.09 5.62 -1.10
C TYR A 434 30.69 5.20 0.25
N LYS A 435 31.02 3.92 0.40
CA LYS A 435 31.66 3.39 1.62
C LYS A 435 32.97 4.11 1.95
N ALA A 436 33.76 4.40 0.93
CA ALA A 436 35.02 5.13 1.09
C ALA A 436 34.83 6.61 1.47
N LYS A 437 33.82 7.27 0.92
CA LYS A 437 33.55 8.69 1.19
C LYS A 437 32.78 8.93 2.49
N HIS A 438 31.92 7.99 2.88
CA HIS A 438 30.98 8.13 4.01
C HIS A 438 31.10 7.00 5.04
N PRO A 439 32.33 6.66 5.54
CA PRO A 439 32.54 5.50 6.41
C PRO A 439 31.74 5.58 7.72
N GLU A 440 31.54 6.78 8.27
CA GLU A 440 30.75 6.95 9.50
C GLU A 440 29.26 6.69 9.26
N ILE A 441 28.71 7.11 8.11
CA ILE A 441 27.31 6.83 7.76
C ILE A 441 27.12 5.32 7.56
N VAL A 442 28.05 4.66 6.88
CA VAL A 442 28.01 3.19 6.71
C VAL A 442 28.06 2.45 8.05
N LYS A 443 28.82 2.97 9.02
CA LYS A 443 28.85 2.45 10.39
C LYS A 443 27.50 2.60 11.11
N THR A 444 26.83 3.77 10.96
CA THR A 444 25.49 3.97 11.52
C THR A 444 24.43 3.08 10.84
N ILE A 445 24.51 2.88 9.50
CA ILE A 445 23.65 1.93 8.77
C ILE A 445 23.81 0.53 9.35
N ARG A 446 25.04 0.05 9.52
CA ARG A 446 25.33 -1.27 10.09
C ARG A 446 24.80 -1.41 11.53
N ALA A 447 24.90 -0.37 12.34
CA ALA A 447 24.38 -0.36 13.71
C ALA A 447 22.85 -0.34 13.79
N ALA A 448 22.18 0.17 12.74
CA ALA A 448 20.73 0.34 12.70
C ALA A 448 19.94 -0.89 12.25
N VAL A 449 20.57 -1.92 11.66
CA VAL A 449 19.88 -3.06 11.02
C VAL A 449 18.89 -3.82 11.91
N ASN A 450 19.04 -3.75 13.23
CA ASN A 450 18.13 -4.40 14.18
C ASN A 450 17.18 -3.43 14.90
N LYS A 451 17.32 -2.11 14.67
CA LYS A 451 16.41 -1.14 15.27
C LYS A 451 15.01 -1.29 14.68
N PRO A 452 13.94 -1.20 15.50
CA PRO A 452 12.58 -1.21 15.00
C PRO A 452 12.25 0.10 14.27
N MET A 453 11.51 0.02 13.15
CA MET A 453 11.06 1.19 12.42
C MET A 453 9.75 0.88 11.67
N SER A 454 8.87 1.84 11.52
CA SER A 454 7.78 1.83 10.56
C SER A 454 8.20 2.61 9.30
N SER A 455 7.81 2.14 8.11
CA SER A 455 8.32 2.67 6.82
C SER A 455 7.92 4.12 6.53
N ASP A 456 6.87 4.64 7.17
CA ASP A 456 6.39 6.02 7.02
C ASP A 456 7.45 7.08 7.43
N ILE A 457 8.37 6.76 8.33
CA ILE A 457 9.43 7.69 8.77
C ILE A 457 10.73 7.58 7.98
N THR A 458 10.78 6.78 6.92
CA THR A 458 12.02 6.56 6.12
C THR A 458 12.56 7.85 5.49
N CYS A 459 11.71 8.86 5.24
CA CYS A 459 12.14 10.16 4.73
C CYS A 459 13.24 10.79 5.61
N ASN A 460 13.21 10.63 6.94
CA ASN A 460 14.23 11.17 7.83
C ASN A 460 15.60 10.50 7.59
N MET A 461 15.61 9.19 7.35
CA MET A 461 16.81 8.48 6.94
C MET A 461 17.34 9.00 5.60
N LEU A 462 16.48 9.23 4.61
CA LEU A 462 16.89 9.77 3.30
C LEU A 462 17.45 11.18 3.42
N PHE A 463 16.89 12.03 4.27
CA PHE A 463 17.44 13.36 4.54
C PHE A 463 18.83 13.29 5.17
N HIS A 464 19.04 12.36 6.11
CA HIS A 464 20.36 12.12 6.71
C HIS A 464 21.38 11.67 5.67
N LEU A 465 21.03 10.66 4.85
CA LEU A 465 21.90 10.16 3.78
C LEU A 465 22.28 11.26 2.79
N ALA A 466 21.37 12.20 2.52
CA ALA A 466 21.56 13.33 1.63
C ALA A 466 22.36 14.48 2.26
N GLY A 467 22.56 14.49 3.57
CA GLY A 467 23.04 15.67 4.28
C GLY A 467 22.11 16.88 4.17
N LEU A 468 20.80 16.63 4.01
CA LEU A 468 19.80 17.64 3.71
C LEU A 468 19.34 18.32 5.01
N LYS A 469 19.50 19.66 5.06
CA LYS A 469 19.01 20.46 6.19
C LYS A 469 17.66 21.07 5.85
N THR A 470 16.65 20.72 6.62
CA THR A 470 15.27 21.23 6.50
C THR A 470 14.60 21.23 7.86
N LYS A 471 13.63 22.12 8.08
CA LYS A 471 12.79 22.10 9.30
C LYS A 471 11.96 20.80 9.42
N ASN A 472 11.79 20.10 8.28
CA ASN A 472 11.02 18.85 8.22
C ASN A 472 11.83 17.60 8.61
N TYR A 473 13.15 17.72 8.79
CA TYR A 473 14.00 16.66 9.32
C TYR A 473 13.83 16.53 10.84
N ARG A 474 13.44 15.34 11.28
CA ARG A 474 13.21 15.01 12.69
C ARG A 474 14.23 13.98 13.15
N GLN A 475 15.28 14.44 13.80
CA GLN A 475 16.41 13.62 14.25
C GLN A 475 15.97 12.44 15.13
N SER A 476 14.93 12.63 15.96
CA SER A 476 14.38 11.56 16.80
C SER A 476 13.63 10.46 16.01
N LEU A 477 13.28 10.71 14.75
CA LEU A 477 12.65 9.74 13.85
C LEU A 477 13.62 9.17 12.82
N ASP A 478 14.87 9.60 12.83
CA ASP A 478 15.91 9.10 11.94
C ASP A 478 16.58 7.86 12.54
N ILE A 479 16.37 6.70 11.95
CA ILE A 479 16.91 5.40 12.42
C ILE A 479 18.43 5.37 12.47
N LEU A 480 19.11 6.23 11.69
CA LEU A 480 20.57 6.35 11.67
C LEU A 480 21.09 7.26 12.80
N SER A 481 20.24 8.11 13.36
CA SER A 481 20.61 9.01 14.43
C SER A 481 20.86 8.29 15.76
N ASN A 482 21.74 8.87 16.58
CA ASN A 482 21.93 8.45 17.98
C ASN A 482 20.72 8.81 18.86
N ASP A 483 19.96 9.84 18.47
CA ASP A 483 18.77 10.29 19.21
C ASP A 483 17.49 9.55 18.76
N TYR A 484 17.63 8.54 17.91
CA TYR A 484 16.49 7.78 17.39
C TYR A 484 15.65 7.16 18.51
N LYS A 485 14.36 7.45 18.45
CA LYS A 485 13.34 6.85 19.31
C LYS A 485 12.23 6.30 18.43
N CYS A 486 12.08 4.97 18.42
CA CYS A 486 11.01 4.37 17.64
C CYS A 486 9.65 4.87 18.15
N PRO A 487 8.86 5.56 17.30
CA PRO A 487 7.49 5.95 17.68
C PRO A 487 6.60 4.70 17.80
N LYS A 488 5.37 4.89 18.26
CA LYS A 488 4.37 3.80 18.19
C LYS A 488 4.20 3.36 16.74
N ARG A 489 4.26 2.07 16.49
CA ARG A 489 4.02 1.50 15.17
C ARG A 489 2.54 1.16 15.04
N ILE A 490 1.80 2.05 14.36
CA ILE A 490 0.35 1.92 14.19
C ILE A 490 0.06 1.26 12.84
N LEU A 491 -0.83 0.26 12.86
CA LEU A 491 -1.28 -0.45 11.67
C LEU A 491 -2.75 -0.12 11.38
N ASN A 492 -3.04 0.28 10.13
CA ASN A 492 -4.38 0.61 9.65
C ASN A 492 -5.15 1.54 10.62
N ASP A 493 -4.52 2.61 11.07
CA ASP A 493 -5.05 3.65 11.99
C ASP A 493 -5.53 3.16 13.36
N LYS A 494 -5.38 1.87 13.66
CA LYS A 494 -6.04 1.26 14.80
C LYS A 494 -5.16 0.39 15.68
N TYR A 495 -4.33 -0.45 15.08
CA TYR A 495 -3.68 -1.52 15.82
C TYR A 495 -2.24 -1.15 16.18
N ASP A 496 -1.87 -1.38 17.43
CA ASP A 496 -0.47 -1.24 17.86
C ASP A 496 0.31 -2.51 17.49
N TYR A 497 1.24 -2.39 16.56
CA TYR A 497 2.09 -3.46 16.08
C TYR A 497 2.76 -4.23 17.23
N ASN A 498 3.29 -3.50 18.21
CA ASN A 498 4.06 -4.10 19.30
C ASN A 498 3.17 -4.94 20.25
N LYS A 499 1.86 -4.64 20.31
CA LYS A 499 0.91 -5.39 21.15
C LYS A 499 0.38 -6.66 20.49
N ILE A 500 0.41 -6.74 19.14
CA ILE A 500 -0.10 -7.92 18.42
C ILE A 500 0.88 -9.09 18.52
N GLY A 501 2.18 -8.82 18.46
CA GLY A 501 3.22 -9.85 18.50
C GLY A 501 3.37 -10.62 19.81
N HIS A 502 2.69 -10.17 20.87
CA HIS A 502 2.78 -10.73 22.25
C HIS A 502 1.51 -11.49 22.68
N LYS A 503 0.50 -11.63 21.79
CA LYS A 503 -0.72 -12.42 22.06
C LYS A 503 -0.72 -13.76 21.36
#